data_ec6c80ec7186cc010f0aeac3a9500e1d
#
_entry.id   ec6c80ec7186cc010f0aeac3a9500e1d
#
_cell.length_a   1.000
_cell.length_b   1.000
_cell.length_c   1.000
_cell.angle_alpha   90.00
_cell.angle_beta   90.00
_cell.angle_gamma   90.00
#
_symmetry.space_group_name_H-M   'P 1'
#
loop_
_entity.id
_entity.type
_entity.pdbx_description
1 polymer ?
#
loop_
_entity_poly.entity_id
_entity_poly.type
_entity_poly.pdbx_seq_one_letter_code
_entity_poly.pdbx_strand_id
1 'polypeptide(L)' 'PPVDQDDLTAALTLVPWARAEFDQLEAGLLQMSRGRGMTWQEIAFGLGLGSAQAARQRHERLSRRTDS' A
#
# COMPACT_ATOMS: atom_id res chain seq x y z
N PRO A 1 -3.54 -30.64 -14.27
CA PRO A 1 -4.50 -31.04 -13.24
C PRO A 1 -5.17 -29.82 -12.64
N PRO A 2 -6.42 -29.95 -12.24
CA PRO A 2 -7.10 -28.81 -11.64
C PRO A 2 -6.51 -28.46 -10.28
N VAL A 3 -6.55 -27.17 -9.96
CA VAL A 3 -6.12 -26.66 -8.66
C VAL A 3 -7.16 -27.12 -7.63
N ASP A 4 -6.72 -27.79 -6.58
CA ASP A 4 -7.65 -28.27 -5.57
C ASP A 4 -7.87 -27.24 -4.45
N GLN A 5 -8.76 -27.56 -3.53
CA GLN A 5 -9.15 -26.65 -2.45
C GLN A 5 -7.98 -26.37 -1.50
N ASP A 6 -7.14 -27.34 -1.26
CA ASP A 6 -5.97 -27.16 -0.39
C ASP A 6 -4.97 -26.20 -1.02
N ASP A 7 -4.77 -26.29 -2.33
CA ASP A 7 -3.90 -25.36 -3.06
C ASP A 7 -4.44 -23.94 -2.99
N LEU A 8 -5.74 -23.77 -3.15
CA LEU A 8 -6.37 -22.47 -3.07
C LEU A 8 -6.26 -21.88 -1.66
N THR A 9 -6.46 -22.70 -0.65
CA THR A 9 -6.31 -22.26 0.74
C THR A 9 -4.89 -21.80 1.02
N ALA A 10 -3.91 -22.57 0.57
CA ALA A 10 -2.50 -22.19 0.73
C ALA A 10 -2.20 -20.86 0.04
N ALA A 11 -2.70 -20.69 -1.18
CA ALA A 11 -2.50 -19.46 -1.93
C ALA A 11 -3.16 -18.26 -1.21
N LEU A 12 -4.35 -18.47 -0.68
CA LEU A 12 -5.08 -17.41 0.05
C LEU A 12 -4.32 -16.95 1.29
N THR A 13 -3.57 -17.84 1.94
CA THR A 13 -2.79 -17.45 3.13
C THR A 13 -1.65 -16.49 2.80
N LEU A 14 -1.24 -16.44 1.53
CA LEU A 14 -0.19 -15.52 1.09
C LEU A 14 -0.72 -14.09 0.88
N VAL A 15 -2.04 -13.93 0.72
CA VAL A 15 -2.60 -12.62 0.40
C VAL A 15 -2.35 -11.60 1.51
N PRO A 16 -2.63 -11.90 2.80
CA PRO A 16 -2.32 -10.93 3.85
C PRO A 16 -0.83 -10.60 3.94
N TRP A 17 0.03 -11.59 3.71
CA TRP A 17 1.47 -11.37 3.70
C TRP A 17 1.88 -10.42 2.57
N ALA A 18 1.39 -10.68 1.35
CA ALA A 18 1.69 -9.83 0.21
C ALA A 18 1.16 -8.42 0.40
N ARG A 19 -0.02 -8.30 1.00
CA ARG A 19 -0.61 -6.99 1.28
C ARG A 19 0.25 -6.19 2.26
N ALA A 20 0.76 -6.85 3.31
CA ALA A 20 1.64 -6.21 4.27
C ALA A 20 2.94 -5.75 3.62
N GLU A 21 3.51 -6.55 2.73
CA GLU A 21 4.71 -6.18 1.99
C GLU A 21 4.45 -4.98 1.08
N PHE A 22 3.30 -4.96 0.41
CA PHE A 22 2.90 -3.84 -0.42
C PHE A 22 2.71 -2.56 0.39
N ASP A 23 2.11 -2.67 1.57
CA ASP A 23 1.91 -1.53 2.46
C ASP A 23 3.25 -0.92 2.86
N GLN A 24 4.25 -1.75 3.17
CA GLN A 24 5.58 -1.28 3.53
C GLN A 24 6.27 -0.60 2.36
N LEU A 25 6.15 -1.18 1.18
CA LEU A 25 6.71 -0.58 -0.04
C LEU A 25 6.08 0.79 -0.30
N GLU A 26 4.77 0.86 -0.22
CA GLU A 26 4.04 2.10 -0.45
C GLU A 26 4.40 3.16 0.59
N ALA A 27 4.48 2.77 1.86
CA ALA A 27 4.88 3.69 2.93
C ALA A 27 6.27 4.26 2.68
N GLY A 28 7.21 3.42 2.25
CA GLY A 28 8.56 3.87 1.91
C GLY A 28 8.60 4.84 0.74
N LEU A 29 7.80 4.54 -0.29
CA LEU A 29 7.70 5.41 -1.46
C LEU A 29 7.08 6.77 -1.11
N LEU A 30 6.06 6.78 -0.26
CA LEU A 30 5.44 8.01 0.20
C LEU A 30 6.42 8.85 1.01
N GLN A 31 7.17 8.22 1.89
CA GLN A 31 8.17 8.91 2.69
C GLN A 31 9.24 9.53 1.80
N MET A 32 9.71 8.78 0.82
CA MET A 32 10.70 9.26 -0.15
C MET A 32 10.15 10.44 -0.95
N SER A 33 8.92 10.32 -1.42
CA SER A 33 8.27 11.37 -2.21
C SER A 33 8.16 12.66 -1.41
N ARG A 34 7.73 12.58 -0.16
CA ARG A 34 7.64 13.76 0.70
C ARG A 34 9.03 14.33 1.00
N GLY A 35 10.01 13.48 1.19
CA GLY A 35 11.38 13.91 1.42
C GLY A 35 11.98 14.66 0.24
N ARG A 36 11.48 14.40 -0.97
CA ARG A 36 11.89 15.10 -2.17
C ARG A 36 11.06 16.34 -2.47
N GLY A 37 10.12 16.67 -1.61
CA GLY A 37 9.30 17.86 -1.76
C GLY A 37 8.10 17.72 -2.65
N MET A 38 7.68 16.49 -2.96
CA MET A 38 6.46 16.29 -3.74
C MET A 38 5.25 16.73 -2.93
N THR A 39 4.32 17.39 -3.61
CA THR A 39 3.07 17.79 -2.98
C THR A 39 2.12 16.59 -2.86
N TRP A 40 1.17 16.69 -1.95
CA TRP A 40 0.14 15.65 -1.84
C TRP A 40 -0.68 15.51 -3.11
N GLN A 41 -0.84 16.59 -3.86
CA GLN A 41 -1.51 16.56 -5.15
C GLN A 41 -0.74 15.69 -6.15
N GLU A 42 0.57 15.88 -6.20
CA GLU A 42 1.43 15.08 -7.08
C GLU A 42 1.43 13.61 -6.69
N ILE A 43 1.48 13.35 -5.38
CA ILE A 43 1.44 11.98 -4.87
C ILE A 43 0.09 11.33 -5.21
N ALA A 44 -1.00 12.07 -5.01
CA ALA A 44 -2.33 11.57 -5.34
C ALA A 44 -2.44 11.21 -6.82
N PHE A 45 -1.89 12.04 -7.68
CA PHE A 45 -1.88 11.78 -9.12
C PHE A 45 -1.14 10.46 -9.41
N GLY A 46 0.03 10.27 -8.80
CA GLY A 46 0.81 9.05 -8.99
C GLY A 46 0.10 7.79 -8.51
N LEU A 47 -0.66 7.91 -7.42
CA LEU A 47 -1.40 6.78 -6.85
C LEU A 47 -2.76 6.55 -7.51
N GLY A 48 -3.17 7.44 -8.42
CA GLY A 48 -4.48 7.34 -9.04
C GLY A 48 -5.62 7.75 -8.13
N LEU A 49 -5.32 8.57 -7.12
CA LEU A 49 -6.32 9.06 -6.19
C LEU A 49 -6.91 10.39 -6.65
N GLY A 50 -8.14 10.68 -6.24
CA GLY A 50 -8.87 11.83 -6.73
C GLY A 50 -8.53 13.16 -6.07
N SER A 51 -7.79 13.14 -4.95
CA SER A 51 -7.52 14.38 -4.22
C SER A 51 -6.28 14.26 -3.36
N ALA A 52 -5.66 15.41 -3.05
CA ALA A 52 -4.54 15.49 -2.12
C ALA A 52 -4.92 14.96 -0.73
N GLN A 53 -6.15 15.23 -0.30
CA GLN A 53 -6.62 14.74 1.00
C GLN A 53 -6.68 13.22 1.05
N ALA A 54 -7.11 12.57 -0.04
CA ALA A 54 -7.14 11.11 -0.11
C ALA A 54 -5.73 10.52 0.03
N ALA A 55 -4.73 11.14 -0.59
CA ALA A 55 -3.35 10.70 -0.47
C ALA A 55 -2.85 10.84 0.96
N ARG A 56 -3.18 11.95 1.61
CA ARG A 56 -2.79 12.22 2.99
C ARG A 56 -3.42 11.21 3.94
N GLN A 57 -4.69 10.92 3.77
CA GLN A 57 -5.41 9.92 4.58
C GLN A 57 -4.82 8.53 4.40
N ARG A 58 -4.47 8.19 3.17
CA ARG A 58 -3.85 6.90 2.89
C ARG A 58 -2.51 6.78 3.61
N HIS A 59 -1.70 7.84 3.56
CA HIS A 59 -0.41 7.86 4.26
C HIS A 59 -0.59 7.67 5.77
N GLU A 60 -1.56 8.35 6.36
CA GLU A 60 -1.84 8.21 7.79
C GLU A 60 -2.23 6.79 8.16
N ARG A 61 -3.07 6.14 7.35
CA ARG A 61 -3.47 4.76 7.61
C ARG A 61 -2.29 3.81 7.50
N LEU A 62 -1.45 4.00 6.49
CA LEU A 62 -0.27 3.16 6.30
C LEU A 62 0.72 3.33 7.44
N SER A 63 0.94 4.56 7.89
CA SER A 63 1.85 4.84 9.00
C SER A 63 1.39 4.12 10.27
N ARG A 64 0.09 4.10 10.54
CA ARG A 64 -0.44 3.40 11.70
C ARG A 64 -0.27 1.89 11.61
N ARG A 65 -0.38 1.33 10.39
CA ARG A 65 -0.19 -0.11 10.19
C ARG A 65 1.26 -0.53 10.30
N THR A 66 2.16 0.27 9.74
CA THR A 66 3.57 -0.09 9.67
C THR A 66 4.34 0.23 10.96
N ASP A 67 3.81 1.13 11.78
CA ASP A 67 4.44 1.55 13.04
C ASP A 67 4.03 0.69 14.24
N SER A 68 3.04 -0.17 14.07
CA SER A 68 2.54 -0.99 15.19
C SER A 68 3.24 -2.33 15.31
#